data_b5635c04911fd26875cf09a0595e4cdf
#
_entry.id   b5635c04911fd26875cf09a0595e4cdf
#
_cell.length_a   1.000
_cell.length_b   1.000
_cell.length_c   1.000
_cell.angle_alpha   90.00
_cell.angle_beta   90.00
_cell.angle_gamma   90.00
#
_symmetry.space_group_name_H-M   'P 1'
#
loop_
_entity.id
_entity.type
_entity.pdbx_description
1 polymer ?
#
loop_
_entity_poly.entity_id
_entity_poly.type
_entity_poly.pdbx_seq_one_letter_code
_entity_poly.pdbx_strand_id
1 'polypeptide(L)'
;MRILLGNEPRFYREVIAATLHELRPHLEVVIVEPEDLDGAVVQRRPQFVLCSRLSEVVETRCLAWVLLYPHGAARVVLRVAGRRHTVADPGLDGLLRVMGQTALLARDDAP
;
A
#
# COMPACT_ATOMS: atom_id res chain seq x y z
N MET A 1 11.67 6.32 3.15
CA MET A 1 10.76 5.19 3.02
C MET A 1 10.17 5.19 1.62
N ARG A 2 10.15 4.05 0.98
CA ARG A 2 9.64 3.90 -0.38
C ARG A 2 8.31 3.18 -0.37
N ILE A 3 7.31 3.74 -1.06
CA ILE A 3 5.96 3.22 -1.16
C ILE A 3 5.63 2.99 -2.63
N LEU A 4 5.13 1.79 -2.96
CA LEU A 4 4.63 1.50 -4.30
C LEU A 4 3.11 1.47 -4.29
N LEU A 5 2.50 2.15 -5.25
CA LEU A 5 1.06 2.16 -5.45
C LEU A 5 0.73 1.44 -6.76
N GLY A 6 0.22 0.22 -6.65
CA GLY A 6 -0.20 -0.59 -7.79
C GLY A 6 -1.65 -1.02 -7.73
N ASN A 7 -2.48 -0.28 -6.99
CA ASN A 7 -3.90 -0.57 -6.83
C ASN A 7 -4.73 -0.04 -7.99
N GLU A 8 -5.92 -0.59 -8.14
CA GLU A 8 -6.93 -0.14 -9.11
C GLU A 8 -8.08 0.53 -8.37
N PRO A 9 -8.82 1.44 -9.01
CA PRO A 9 -8.57 1.99 -10.34
C PRO A 9 -7.43 3.03 -10.32
N ARG A 10 -6.94 3.38 -11.49
CA ARG A 10 -5.84 4.35 -11.65
C ARG A 10 -6.11 5.68 -10.95
N PHE A 11 -7.36 6.13 -11.00
CA PHE A 11 -7.77 7.36 -10.32
C PHE A 11 -7.39 7.33 -8.82
N TYR A 12 -7.60 6.22 -8.14
CA TYR A 12 -7.25 6.08 -6.74
C TYR A 12 -5.74 6.19 -6.52
N ARG A 13 -4.94 5.56 -7.38
CA ARG A 13 -3.48 5.66 -7.27
C ARG A 13 -3.02 7.12 -7.32
N GLU A 14 -3.55 7.87 -8.28
CA GLU A 14 -3.18 9.26 -8.47
C GLU A 14 -3.58 10.13 -7.29
N VAL A 15 -4.80 9.97 -6.78
CA VAL A 15 -5.29 10.74 -5.63
C VAL A 15 -4.47 10.40 -4.38
N ILE A 16 -4.23 9.13 -4.14
CA ILE A 16 -3.45 8.69 -2.97
C ILE A 16 -2.01 9.20 -3.07
N ALA A 17 -1.40 9.10 -4.24
CA ALA A 17 -0.04 9.58 -4.44
C ALA A 17 0.08 11.08 -4.19
N ALA A 18 -0.86 11.87 -4.72
CA ALA A 18 -0.87 13.32 -4.54
C ALA A 18 -1.03 13.68 -3.05
N THR A 19 -1.94 12.99 -2.37
CA THR A 19 -2.20 13.24 -0.95
C THR A 19 -1.00 12.88 -0.08
N LEU A 20 -0.38 11.74 -0.33
CA LEU A 20 0.82 11.32 0.40
C LEU A 20 1.98 12.27 0.16
N HIS A 21 2.16 12.71 -1.09
CA HIS A 21 3.21 13.65 -1.44
C HIS A 21 3.04 14.98 -0.68
N GLU A 22 1.80 15.44 -0.54
CA GLU A 22 1.50 16.67 0.18
C GLU A 22 1.68 16.52 1.69
N LEU A 23 1.18 15.41 2.26
CA LEU A 23 1.22 15.19 3.71
C LEU A 23 2.56 14.68 4.23
N ARG A 24 3.31 13.99 3.39
CA ARG A 24 4.58 13.35 3.75
C ARG A 24 5.58 13.52 2.61
N PRO A 25 6.07 14.75 2.36
CA PRO A 25 6.93 15.00 1.19
C PRO A 25 8.26 14.25 1.20
N HIS A 26 8.68 13.72 2.35
CA HIS A 26 9.90 12.93 2.46
C HIS A 26 9.72 11.47 2.03
N LEU A 27 8.49 11.02 1.79
CA LEU A 27 8.23 9.66 1.31
C LEU A 27 8.48 9.60 -0.19
N GLU A 28 9.14 8.54 -0.63
CA GLU A 28 9.28 8.25 -2.05
C GLU A 28 8.07 7.42 -2.49
N VAL A 29 7.13 8.05 -3.19
CA VAL A 29 5.90 7.42 -3.64
C VAL A 29 6.01 7.16 -5.13
N VAL A 30 5.91 5.90 -5.54
CA VAL A 30 6.02 5.50 -6.94
C VAL A 30 4.72 4.81 -7.37
N ILE A 31 4.14 5.31 -8.46
CA ILE A 31 2.95 4.71 -9.07
C ILE A 31 3.42 3.71 -10.12
N VAL A 32 2.88 2.50 -10.07
CA VAL A 32 3.16 1.45 -11.07
C VAL A 32 1.85 0.87 -11.58
N GLU A 33 1.86 0.33 -12.79
CA GLU A 33 0.70 -0.42 -13.27
C GLU A 33 0.59 -1.73 -12.49
N PRO A 34 -0.62 -2.24 -12.23
CA PRO A 34 -0.79 -3.47 -11.46
C PRO A 34 0.00 -4.66 -12.01
N GLU A 35 0.08 -4.80 -13.33
CA GLU A 35 0.83 -5.88 -13.97
C GLU A 35 2.34 -5.77 -13.79
N ASP A 36 2.85 -4.58 -13.46
CA ASP A 36 4.27 -4.32 -13.26
C ASP A 36 4.68 -4.36 -11.78
N LEU A 37 3.71 -4.53 -10.88
CA LEU A 37 3.93 -4.39 -9.44
C LEU A 37 4.97 -5.38 -8.91
N ASP A 38 4.87 -6.65 -9.29
CA ASP A 38 5.78 -7.68 -8.78
C ASP A 38 7.24 -7.39 -9.18
N GLY A 39 7.46 -7.01 -10.43
CA GLY A 39 8.78 -6.62 -10.90
C GLY A 39 9.31 -5.39 -10.16
N ALA A 40 8.45 -4.40 -9.92
CA ALA A 40 8.83 -3.20 -9.18
C ALA A 40 9.17 -3.51 -7.72
N VAL A 41 8.46 -4.43 -7.08
CA VAL A 41 8.76 -4.88 -5.71
C VAL A 41 10.18 -5.47 -5.65
N VAL A 42 10.51 -6.33 -6.59
CA VAL A 42 11.84 -6.96 -6.63
C VAL A 42 12.94 -5.93 -6.87
N GLN A 43 12.73 -5.01 -7.81
CA GLN A 43 13.75 -4.01 -8.17
C GLN A 43 13.93 -2.91 -7.13
N ARG A 44 12.82 -2.40 -6.59
CA ARG A 44 12.84 -1.19 -5.76
C ARG A 44 12.84 -1.47 -4.26
N ARG A 45 12.51 -2.68 -3.84
CA ARG A 45 12.49 -3.10 -2.43
C ARG A 45 11.72 -2.11 -1.53
N PRO A 46 10.43 -1.88 -1.81
CA PRO A 46 9.67 -0.93 -1.02
C PRO A 46 9.41 -1.45 0.39
N GLN A 47 9.22 -0.55 1.34
CA GLN A 47 8.79 -0.88 2.68
C GLN A 47 7.28 -1.09 2.76
N PHE A 48 6.54 -0.52 1.81
CA PHE A 48 5.08 -0.52 1.83
C PHE A 48 4.54 -0.63 0.40
N VAL A 49 3.50 -1.44 0.23
CA VAL A 49 2.84 -1.62 -1.07
C VAL A 49 1.33 -1.50 -0.90
N LEU A 50 0.70 -0.75 -1.81
CA LEU A 50 -0.75 -0.69 -1.93
C LEU A 50 -1.14 -1.43 -3.21
N CYS A 51 -2.02 -2.42 -3.11
CA CYS A 51 -2.40 -3.27 -4.23
C CYS A 51 -3.88 -3.61 -4.21
N SER A 52 -4.40 -4.07 -5.34
CA SER A 52 -5.78 -4.57 -5.46
C SER A 52 -5.82 -6.08 -5.61
N ARG A 53 -4.68 -6.71 -5.84
CA ARG A 53 -4.49 -8.16 -5.83
C ARG A 53 -3.24 -8.48 -5.05
N LEU A 54 -3.33 -9.46 -4.18
CA LEU A 54 -2.21 -9.87 -3.36
C LEU A 54 -1.45 -10.99 -4.09
N SER A 55 -0.22 -10.71 -4.47
CA SER A 55 0.65 -11.70 -5.09
C SER A 55 1.56 -12.34 -4.06
N GLU A 56 2.12 -13.48 -4.39
CA GLU A 56 3.13 -14.14 -3.54
C GLU A 56 4.35 -13.25 -3.35
N VAL A 57 4.74 -12.50 -4.38
CA VAL A 57 5.89 -11.58 -4.29
C VAL A 57 5.64 -10.50 -3.24
N VAL A 58 4.46 -9.89 -3.25
CA VAL A 58 4.11 -8.87 -2.26
C VAL A 58 4.06 -9.48 -0.85
N GLU A 59 3.41 -10.63 -0.70
CA GLU A 59 3.30 -11.30 0.60
C GLU A 59 4.65 -11.66 1.21
N THR A 60 5.58 -12.13 0.39
CA THR A 60 6.85 -12.66 0.89
C THR A 60 7.94 -11.62 0.98
N ARG A 61 7.88 -10.55 0.18
CA ARG A 61 8.97 -9.57 0.10
C ARG A 61 8.67 -8.22 0.75
N CYS A 62 7.40 -7.93 1.08
CA CYS A 62 7.04 -6.65 1.66
C CYS A 62 6.69 -6.80 3.13
N LEU A 63 7.30 -5.95 3.98
CA LEU A 63 7.02 -5.95 5.42
C LEU A 63 5.61 -5.48 5.71
N ALA A 64 5.13 -4.54 4.91
CA ALA A 64 3.78 -4.00 5.06
C ALA A 64 3.12 -3.85 3.70
N TRP A 65 1.84 -4.19 3.63
CA TRP A 65 1.04 -4.01 2.42
C TRP A 65 -0.41 -3.76 2.79
N VAL A 66 -1.12 -3.09 1.89
CA VAL A 66 -2.57 -2.87 1.99
C VAL A 66 -3.22 -3.39 0.72
N LEU A 67 -4.16 -4.30 0.89
CA LEU A 67 -4.97 -4.87 -0.19
C LEU A 67 -6.32 -4.18 -0.20
N LEU A 68 -6.59 -3.42 -1.26
CA LEU A 68 -7.82 -2.63 -1.40
C LEU A 68 -8.91 -3.42 -2.09
N TYR A 69 -10.06 -3.51 -1.44
CA TYR A 69 -11.31 -4.03 -2.02
C TYR A 69 -11.11 -5.35 -2.77
N PRO A 70 -10.54 -6.38 -2.13
CA PRO A 70 -10.26 -7.65 -2.82
C PRO A 70 -11.54 -8.25 -3.40
N HIS A 71 -11.49 -8.63 -4.69
CA HIS A 71 -12.63 -9.19 -5.40
C HIS A 71 -13.87 -8.28 -5.39
N GLY A 72 -13.68 -6.96 -5.32
CA GLY A 72 -14.78 -5.99 -5.26
C GLY A 72 -15.48 -5.92 -3.92
N ALA A 73 -14.99 -6.62 -2.90
CA ALA A 73 -15.57 -6.56 -1.56
C ALA A 73 -15.33 -5.20 -0.90
N ALA A 74 -16.30 -4.73 -0.11
CA ALA A 74 -16.20 -3.44 0.58
C ALA A 74 -15.35 -3.56 1.84
N ARG A 75 -14.09 -3.92 1.68
CA ARG A 75 -13.15 -4.09 2.79
C ARG A 75 -11.72 -3.81 2.35
N VAL A 76 -10.87 -3.57 3.31
CA VAL A 76 -9.43 -3.40 3.12
C VAL A 76 -8.72 -4.39 4.03
N VAL A 77 -7.78 -5.14 3.48
CA VAL A 77 -6.95 -6.06 4.26
C VAL A 77 -5.55 -5.47 4.32
N LEU A 78 -4.96 -5.42 5.50
CA LEU A 78 -3.61 -4.90 5.65
C LEU A 78 -2.76 -5.84 6.49
N ARG A 79 -1.45 -5.81 6.25
CA ARG A 79 -0.48 -6.56 7.04
C ARG A 79 0.64 -5.62 7.47
N VAL A 80 0.87 -5.57 8.78
CA VAL A 80 1.94 -4.80 9.38
C VAL A 80 2.48 -5.59 10.57
N ALA A 81 3.79 -5.61 10.74
CA ALA A 81 4.45 -6.29 11.86
C ALA A 81 4.05 -7.78 11.96
N GLY A 82 3.88 -8.43 10.82
CA GLY A 82 3.50 -9.84 10.78
C GLY A 82 2.04 -10.13 11.09
N ARG A 83 1.23 -9.10 11.35
CA ARG A 83 -0.20 -9.26 11.69
C ARG A 83 -1.08 -8.76 10.57
N ARG A 84 -2.11 -9.54 10.27
CA ARG A 84 -3.10 -9.23 9.24
C ARG A 84 -4.36 -8.68 9.89
N HIS A 85 -4.88 -7.58 9.37
CA HIS A 85 -6.08 -6.92 9.85
C HIS A 85 -7.04 -6.69 8.69
N THR A 86 -8.34 -6.74 8.98
CA THR A 86 -9.38 -6.41 7.98
C THR A 86 -10.19 -5.24 8.51
N VAL A 87 -10.38 -4.23 7.66
CA VAL A 87 -11.16 -3.04 7.98
C VAL A 87 -12.32 -2.96 7.02
N ALA A 88 -13.55 -2.73 7.53
CA ALA A 88 -14.71 -2.47 6.67
C ALA A 88 -14.45 -1.21 5.84
N ASP A 89 -15.18 -1.06 4.72
CA ASP A 89 -14.93 0.04 3.78
C ASP A 89 -14.73 1.38 4.51
N PRO A 90 -13.49 1.89 4.54
CA PRO A 90 -13.21 3.12 5.27
C PRO A 90 -13.50 4.40 4.49
N GLY A 91 -13.87 4.29 3.20
CA GLY A 91 -13.90 5.43 2.30
C GLY A 91 -12.50 5.99 2.05
N LEU A 92 -12.39 7.03 1.24
CA LEU A 92 -11.09 7.60 0.89
C LEU A 92 -10.36 8.18 2.12
N ASP A 93 -11.05 8.95 2.95
CA ASP A 93 -10.45 9.56 4.14
C ASP A 93 -9.95 8.51 5.12
N GLY A 94 -10.76 7.49 5.38
CA GLY A 94 -10.38 6.40 6.25
C GLY A 94 -9.22 5.59 5.69
N LEU A 95 -9.20 5.39 4.37
CA LEU A 95 -8.11 4.70 3.70
C LEU A 95 -6.79 5.44 3.88
N LEU A 96 -6.78 6.75 3.69
CA LEU A 96 -5.58 7.57 3.87
C LEU A 96 -5.08 7.51 5.30
N ARG A 97 -6.00 7.46 6.29
CA ARG A 97 -5.66 7.31 7.70
C ARG A 97 -5.01 5.95 7.96
N VAL A 98 -5.60 4.88 7.44
CA VAL A 98 -5.05 3.51 7.59
C VAL A 98 -3.66 3.44 6.97
N MET A 99 -3.48 4.02 5.79
CA MET A 99 -2.17 4.03 5.14
C MET A 99 -1.13 4.79 5.95
N GLY A 100 -1.49 5.94 6.51
CA GLY A 100 -0.59 6.72 7.35
C GLY A 100 -0.14 5.93 8.57
N GLN A 101 -1.05 5.28 9.26
CA GLN A 101 -0.75 4.43 10.42
C GLN A 101 0.11 3.24 10.03
N THR A 102 -0.21 2.59 8.91
CA THR A 102 0.53 1.43 8.42
C THR A 102 1.97 1.82 8.05
N ALA A 103 2.14 2.96 7.41
CA ALA A 103 3.46 3.46 7.04
C ALA A 103 4.32 3.75 8.28
N LEU A 104 3.72 4.30 9.33
CA LEU A 104 4.44 4.54 10.59
C LEU A 104 4.87 3.24 11.25
N LEU A 105 3.98 2.25 11.30
CA LEU A 105 4.29 0.95 11.90
C LEU A 105 5.34 0.19 11.10
N ALA A 106 5.27 0.25 9.77
CA ALA A 106 6.27 -0.38 8.91
C ALA A 106 7.64 0.28 9.09
N ARG A 107 7.69 1.59 9.31
CA ARG A 107 8.92 2.32 9.58
C ARG A 107 9.54 1.89 10.90
N ASP A 108 8.70 1.72 11.93
CA ASP A 108 9.18 1.28 13.25
C ASP A 108 9.70 -0.14 13.22
N ASP A 109 9.18 -0.99 12.32
CA ASP A 109 9.61 -2.37 12.14
C ASP A 109 10.86 -2.50 11.27
N ALA A 110 11.24 -1.45 10.54
CA ALA A 110 12.41 -1.49 9.67
C ALA A 110 13.69 -1.60 10.49
N PRO A 111 14.61 -2.47 10.10
CA PRO A 111 15.88 -2.61 10.80
C PRO A 111 16.75 -1.36 10.66
#